data_13865306632549b992ebd3c72cf7756f
#
_entry.id   13865306632549b992ebd3c72cf7756f
#
_cell.length_a   1.000
_cell.length_b   1.000
_cell.length_c   1.000
_cell.angle_alpha   90.00
_cell.angle_beta   90.00
_cell.angle_gamma   90.00
#
_symmetry.space_group_name_H-M   'P 1'
#
loop_
_entity.id
_entity.type
_entity.pdbx_description
1 polymer ?
#
loop_
_entity_poly.entity_id
_entity_poly.type
_entity_poly.pdbx_seq_one_letter_code
_entity_poly.pdbx_strand_id
1 'polypeptide(L)'
;MQQLTNQLKKVVKRVNGRLFGPTTRANNDYATHLPILVGLARSGTVRSVLELGCGYYSTLTFLNRAVFPDLQLLHSYETDPRWAATVQASTHTDSRSTLQLVDSQIADSLAETNLESYDLILVDDSETAAQRMKTIRTLVDRRPQRPLVVLHDFEVPEYAKVAKSFQHRYAFRVFNPETGVVWQDQPRNRRVFKQIDTVLKKHARKLPPDDVSAWVQAFTSALPSQS
;
A
#
# COMPACT_ATOMS: atom_id res chain seq x y z
N MET A 1 4.36 -32.43 3.23
CA MET A 1 3.95 -31.04 2.89
C MET A 1 4.49 -30.01 3.87
N GLN A 2 4.39 -30.20 5.18
CA GLN A 2 4.83 -29.21 6.20
C GLN A 2 6.35 -28.93 6.19
N GLN A 3 7.19 -29.91 5.87
CA GLN A 3 8.64 -29.73 5.76
C GLN A 3 9.06 -28.88 4.55
N LEU A 4 8.40 -29.07 3.39
CA LEU A 4 8.65 -28.23 2.20
C LEU A 4 8.26 -26.75 2.43
N THR A 5 7.14 -26.53 3.14
CA THR A 5 6.67 -25.18 3.48
C THR A 5 7.65 -24.48 4.43
N ASN A 6 8.24 -25.23 5.37
CA ASN A 6 9.24 -24.68 6.30
C ASN A 6 10.59 -24.43 5.63
N GLN A 7 11.01 -25.25 4.66
CA GLN A 7 12.20 -24.97 3.87
C GLN A 7 12.03 -23.76 2.97
N LEU A 8 10.89 -23.61 2.29
CA LEU A 8 10.56 -22.42 1.49
C LEU A 8 10.53 -21.14 2.35
N LYS A 9 9.94 -21.20 3.56
CA LYS A 9 9.97 -20.08 4.51
C LYS A 9 11.39 -19.73 4.95
N LYS A 10 12.26 -20.72 5.18
CA LYS A 10 13.68 -20.50 5.53
C LYS A 10 14.45 -19.89 4.36
N VAL A 11 14.19 -20.31 3.12
CA VAL A 11 14.82 -19.77 1.91
C VAL A 11 14.38 -18.34 1.66
N VAL A 12 13.07 -18.04 1.77
CA VAL A 12 12.54 -16.67 1.63
C VAL A 12 13.11 -15.75 2.72
N LYS A 13 13.16 -16.19 3.99
CA LYS A 13 13.75 -15.43 5.08
C LYS A 13 15.27 -15.22 4.89
N ARG A 14 15.96 -16.20 4.31
CA ARG A 14 17.41 -16.14 4.02
C ARG A 14 17.73 -15.24 2.84
N VAL A 15 16.89 -15.21 1.80
CA VAL A 15 17.02 -14.32 0.64
C VAL A 15 16.72 -12.87 1.05
N ASN A 16 15.64 -12.62 1.79
CA ASN A 16 15.31 -11.29 2.30
C ASN A 16 16.36 -10.80 3.32
N GLY A 17 16.81 -11.65 4.24
CA GLY A 17 17.87 -11.29 5.18
C GLY A 17 19.24 -11.07 4.53
N ARG A 18 19.51 -11.61 3.33
CA ARG A 18 20.72 -11.31 2.54
C ARG A 18 20.64 -10.02 1.75
N LEU A 19 19.43 -9.60 1.35
CA LEU A 19 19.24 -8.35 0.60
C LEU A 19 19.11 -7.12 1.51
N PHE A 20 18.43 -7.25 2.65
CA PHE A 20 18.06 -6.11 3.49
C PHE A 20 18.52 -6.23 4.95
N GLY A 21 19.06 -7.38 5.39
CA GLY A 21 19.32 -7.62 6.80
C GLY A 21 18.04 -7.75 7.65
N PRO A 22 18.08 -7.58 8.97
CA PRO A 22 16.88 -7.43 9.79
C PRO A 22 16.17 -6.13 9.39
N THR A 23 14.85 -6.13 9.34
CA THR A 23 14.02 -4.97 9.01
C THR A 23 14.41 -3.80 9.93
N THR A 24 14.83 -2.69 9.36
CA THR A 24 15.30 -1.52 10.12
C THR A 24 14.12 -0.57 10.33
N ARG A 25 14.02 0.02 11.51
CA ARG A 25 13.03 1.05 11.76
C ARG A 25 13.29 2.23 10.83
N ALA A 26 12.25 2.66 10.09
CA ALA A 26 12.34 3.77 9.18
C ALA A 26 12.57 5.10 9.93
N ASN A 27 13.19 6.06 9.25
CA ASN A 27 13.30 7.43 9.75
C ASN A 27 11.94 8.15 9.83
N ASN A 28 10.92 7.60 9.17
CA ASN A 28 9.54 8.06 9.22
C ASN A 28 8.57 6.87 9.08
N ASP A 29 8.05 6.41 10.20
CA ASP A 29 7.19 5.23 10.28
C ASP A 29 5.87 5.42 9.51
N TYR A 30 5.34 6.65 9.45
CA TYR A 30 4.10 7.00 8.74
C TYR A 30 4.26 7.05 7.21
N ALA A 31 5.47 6.97 6.69
CA ALA A 31 5.75 7.13 5.27
C ALA A 31 6.27 5.83 4.60
N THR A 32 6.34 4.72 5.31
CA THR A 32 6.97 3.48 4.84
C THR A 32 6.27 2.82 3.65
N HIS A 33 5.01 3.15 3.42
CA HIS A 33 4.24 2.70 2.26
C HIS A 33 4.55 3.49 0.97
N LEU A 34 5.14 4.69 1.06
CA LEU A 34 5.34 5.58 -0.10
C LEU A 34 6.16 4.95 -1.24
N PRO A 35 7.28 4.25 -1.02
CA PRO A 35 8.02 3.65 -2.12
C PRO A 35 7.18 2.66 -2.92
N ILE A 36 6.30 1.91 -2.25
CA ILE A 36 5.38 0.99 -2.92
C ILE A 36 4.32 1.76 -3.71
N LEU A 37 3.72 2.79 -3.14
CA LEU A 37 2.74 3.62 -3.85
C LEU A 37 3.35 4.23 -5.12
N VAL A 38 4.55 4.80 -5.02
CA VAL A 38 5.29 5.34 -6.18
C VAL A 38 5.61 4.24 -7.19
N GLY A 39 6.05 3.07 -6.72
CA GLY A 39 6.31 1.91 -7.57
C GLY A 39 5.07 1.47 -8.37
N LEU A 40 3.91 1.42 -7.72
CA LEU A 40 2.64 1.08 -8.35
C LEU A 40 2.19 2.15 -9.35
N ALA A 41 2.29 3.42 -9.00
CA ALA A 41 1.95 4.54 -9.88
C ALA A 41 2.80 4.57 -11.16
N ARG A 42 4.09 4.26 -11.04
CA ARG A 42 5.05 4.29 -12.15
C ARG A 42 5.02 3.03 -13.02
N SER A 43 4.62 1.89 -12.45
CA SER A 43 4.62 0.59 -13.14
C SER A 43 3.26 0.21 -13.72
N GLY A 44 2.21 0.94 -13.35
CA GLY A 44 0.84 0.67 -13.77
C GLY A 44 0.03 1.94 -13.93
N THR A 45 -1.13 1.83 -14.56
CA THR A 45 -2.07 2.92 -14.64
C THR A 45 -2.98 2.89 -13.41
N VAL A 46 -2.88 3.89 -12.54
CA VAL A 46 -3.76 4.09 -11.38
C VAL A 46 -4.57 5.35 -11.61
N ARG A 47 -5.86 5.19 -11.90
CA ARG A 47 -6.79 6.30 -12.18
C ARG A 47 -7.74 6.56 -11.02
N SER A 48 -8.03 5.54 -10.22
CA SER A 48 -8.99 5.63 -9.14
C SER A 48 -8.43 4.93 -7.89
N VAL A 49 -8.45 5.65 -6.78
CA VAL A 49 -7.94 5.19 -5.49
C VAL A 49 -9.03 5.30 -4.45
N LEU A 50 -9.19 4.24 -3.64
CA LEU A 50 -9.90 4.26 -2.38
C LEU A 50 -8.86 4.25 -1.26
N GLU A 51 -8.86 5.29 -0.45
CA GLU A 51 -7.98 5.44 0.70
C GLU A 51 -8.78 5.27 1.98
N LEU A 52 -8.43 4.28 2.76
CA LEU A 52 -9.05 3.97 4.04
C LEU A 52 -8.10 4.43 5.15
N GLY A 53 -8.43 5.56 5.78
CA GLY A 53 -7.55 6.36 6.62
C GLY A 53 -6.77 7.38 5.79
N CYS A 54 -7.16 8.66 5.84
CA CYS A 54 -6.45 9.70 5.12
C CYS A 54 -5.19 10.15 5.87
N GLY A 55 -4.17 10.60 5.13
CA GLY A 55 -2.93 11.06 5.75
C GLY A 55 -2.09 11.99 4.88
N TYR A 56 -1.26 12.83 5.54
CA TYR A 56 -0.37 13.73 4.82
C TYR A 56 0.51 13.01 3.79
N TYR A 57 1.00 11.83 4.13
CA TYR A 57 1.92 11.12 3.25
C TYR A 57 1.18 10.46 2.09
N SER A 58 0.13 9.72 2.36
CA SER A 58 -0.62 9.00 1.33
C SER A 58 -1.47 9.92 0.47
N THR A 59 -2.37 10.71 1.08
CA THR A 59 -3.29 11.60 0.37
C THR A 59 -2.57 12.61 -0.54
N LEU A 60 -1.54 13.30 -0.01
CA LEU A 60 -0.77 14.26 -0.81
C LEU A 60 0.06 13.58 -1.90
N THR A 61 0.53 12.36 -1.67
CA THR A 61 1.24 11.59 -2.70
C THR A 61 0.31 11.18 -3.82
N PHE A 62 -0.90 10.71 -3.54
CA PHE A 62 -1.91 10.42 -4.55
C PHE A 62 -2.27 11.64 -5.39
N LEU A 63 -2.44 12.80 -4.76
CA LEU A 63 -2.77 14.04 -5.45
C LEU A 63 -1.59 14.68 -6.21
N ASN A 64 -0.37 14.23 -5.97
CA ASN A 64 0.81 14.71 -6.67
C ASN A 64 0.83 14.20 -8.12
N ARG A 65 0.55 15.10 -9.08
CA ARG A 65 0.53 14.80 -10.53
C ARG A 65 1.88 14.30 -11.07
N ALA A 66 2.99 14.64 -10.44
CA ALA A 66 4.30 14.11 -10.83
C ALA A 66 4.47 12.62 -10.45
N VAL A 67 3.70 12.14 -9.47
CA VAL A 67 3.72 10.75 -9.02
C VAL A 67 2.57 9.97 -9.66
N PHE A 68 1.35 10.49 -9.61
CA PHE A 68 0.13 9.90 -10.14
C PHE A 68 -0.47 10.76 -11.26
N PRO A 69 0.14 10.80 -12.46
CA PRO A 69 -0.28 11.67 -13.55
C PRO A 69 -1.71 11.37 -14.05
N ASP A 70 -2.09 10.10 -14.02
CA ASP A 70 -3.36 9.61 -14.55
C ASP A 70 -4.48 9.57 -13.51
N LEU A 71 -4.24 9.97 -12.26
CA LEU A 71 -5.25 9.92 -11.21
C LEU A 71 -6.43 10.85 -11.54
N GLN A 72 -7.61 10.28 -11.54
CA GLN A 72 -8.89 10.96 -11.81
C GLN A 72 -9.76 11.05 -10.55
N LEU A 73 -9.65 10.07 -9.66
CA LEU A 73 -10.45 9.99 -8.44
C LEU A 73 -9.59 9.52 -7.26
N LEU A 74 -9.60 10.30 -6.19
CA LEU A 74 -9.19 9.89 -4.85
C LEU A 74 -10.41 9.98 -3.94
N HIS A 75 -10.87 8.85 -3.42
CA HIS A 75 -11.94 8.78 -2.44
C HIS A 75 -11.35 8.32 -1.11
N SER A 76 -11.35 9.17 -0.10
CA SER A 76 -10.75 8.90 1.21
C SER A 76 -11.85 8.80 2.26
N TYR A 77 -11.80 7.76 3.10
CA TYR A 77 -12.61 7.60 4.30
C TYR A 77 -11.77 7.87 5.54
N GLU A 78 -12.34 8.61 6.49
CA GLU A 78 -11.69 8.93 7.77
C GLU A 78 -12.71 8.92 8.91
N THR A 79 -12.28 8.52 10.11
CA THR A 79 -13.14 8.48 11.31
C THR A 79 -12.85 9.61 12.28
N ASP A 80 -11.64 10.16 12.30
CA ASP A 80 -11.27 11.30 13.14
C ASP A 80 -11.60 12.63 12.44
N PRO A 81 -12.59 13.41 12.90
CA PRO A 81 -12.99 14.66 12.26
C PRO A 81 -11.91 15.75 12.35
N ARG A 82 -11.04 15.73 13.36
CA ARG A 82 -9.96 16.71 13.50
C ARG A 82 -8.85 16.41 12.50
N TRP A 83 -8.52 15.13 12.36
CA TRP A 83 -7.54 14.71 11.38
C TRP A 83 -8.02 14.92 9.95
N ALA A 84 -9.27 14.56 9.67
CA ALA A 84 -9.92 14.82 8.39
C ALA A 84 -9.86 16.31 8.00
N ALA A 85 -10.22 17.20 8.93
CA ALA A 85 -10.15 18.65 8.71
C ALA A 85 -8.71 19.13 8.42
N THR A 86 -7.73 18.54 9.11
CA THR A 86 -6.32 18.86 8.93
C THR A 86 -5.81 18.47 7.53
N VAL A 87 -6.14 17.27 7.07
CA VAL A 87 -5.76 16.81 5.72
C VAL A 87 -6.53 17.59 4.66
N GLN A 88 -7.83 17.80 4.86
CA GLN A 88 -8.69 18.53 3.94
C GLN A 88 -8.22 19.98 3.70
N ALA A 89 -7.69 20.65 4.73
CA ALA A 89 -7.14 21.99 4.59
C ALA A 89 -6.02 22.06 3.52
N SER A 90 -5.30 20.95 3.29
CA SER A 90 -4.23 20.86 2.30
C SER A 90 -4.70 20.35 0.93
N THR A 91 -5.92 19.82 0.81
CA THR A 91 -6.41 19.10 -0.38
C THR A 91 -7.71 19.65 -0.96
N HIS A 92 -8.40 20.56 -0.28
CA HIS A 92 -9.74 21.05 -0.61
C HIS A 92 -9.89 21.68 -2.00
N THR A 93 -8.80 22.10 -2.62
CA THR A 93 -8.80 22.69 -3.97
C THR A 93 -8.65 21.67 -5.09
N ASP A 94 -8.33 20.42 -4.78
CA ASP A 94 -8.16 19.40 -5.81
C ASP A 94 -9.48 18.68 -6.09
N SER A 95 -10.06 18.95 -7.26
CA SER A 95 -11.35 18.38 -7.67
C SER A 95 -11.35 16.85 -7.83
N ARG A 96 -10.20 16.23 -7.83
CA ARG A 96 -10.07 14.75 -7.87
C ARG A 96 -10.30 14.11 -6.50
N SER A 97 -10.22 14.90 -5.41
CA SER A 97 -10.29 14.42 -4.03
C SER A 97 -11.70 14.57 -3.47
N THR A 98 -12.20 13.48 -2.91
CA THR A 98 -13.40 13.47 -2.06
C THR A 98 -13.03 12.80 -0.75
N LEU A 99 -13.14 13.54 0.36
CA LEU A 99 -12.94 13.02 1.70
C LEU A 99 -14.28 12.90 2.39
N GLN A 100 -14.60 11.69 2.83
CA GLN A 100 -15.82 11.37 3.55
C GLN A 100 -15.50 11.02 4.99
N LEU A 101 -16.05 11.80 5.92
CA LEU A 101 -16.05 11.45 7.33
C LEU A 101 -17.09 10.36 7.58
N VAL A 102 -16.68 9.29 8.26
CA VAL A 102 -17.57 8.18 8.64
C VAL A 102 -17.71 8.12 10.16
N ASP A 103 -18.94 7.93 10.62
CA ASP A 103 -19.28 8.07 12.06
C ASP A 103 -18.86 6.85 12.89
N SER A 104 -18.52 5.73 12.23
CA SER A 104 -18.24 4.48 12.92
C SER A 104 -16.92 3.85 12.42
N GLN A 105 -16.98 2.61 12.00
CA GLN A 105 -15.82 1.90 11.47
C GLN A 105 -15.82 1.97 9.95
N ILE A 106 -14.68 2.26 9.37
CA ILE A 106 -14.49 2.26 7.90
C ILE A 106 -14.96 0.94 7.27
N ALA A 107 -14.79 -0.18 7.97
CA ALA A 107 -15.28 -1.49 7.51
C ALA A 107 -16.77 -1.51 7.17
N ASP A 108 -17.59 -0.78 7.93
CA ASP A 108 -19.05 -0.74 7.73
C ASP A 108 -19.40 0.05 6.46
N SER A 109 -18.67 1.14 6.19
CA SER A 109 -18.85 1.94 4.97
C SER A 109 -18.46 1.18 3.70
N LEU A 110 -17.64 0.15 3.82
CA LEU A 110 -17.27 -0.67 2.67
C LEU A 110 -18.44 -1.54 2.18
N ALA A 111 -19.46 -1.81 2.99
CA ALA A 111 -20.57 -2.68 2.60
C ALA A 111 -21.26 -2.22 1.31
N GLU A 112 -21.46 -0.90 1.17
CA GLU A 112 -22.13 -0.28 0.02
C GLU A 112 -21.16 0.26 -1.04
N THR A 113 -19.86 0.25 -0.76
CA THR A 113 -18.85 0.78 -1.67
C THR A 113 -18.61 -0.19 -2.83
N ASN A 114 -18.70 0.29 -4.07
CA ASN A 114 -18.32 -0.51 -5.23
C ASN A 114 -16.79 -0.60 -5.36
N LEU A 115 -16.19 -1.64 -4.77
CA LEU A 115 -14.74 -1.83 -4.76
C LEU A 115 -14.14 -2.01 -6.15
N GLU A 116 -14.94 -2.51 -7.12
CA GLU A 116 -14.49 -2.73 -8.50
C GLU A 116 -14.32 -1.41 -9.29
N SER A 117 -14.75 -0.28 -8.73
CA SER A 117 -14.55 1.04 -9.32
C SER A 117 -13.13 1.57 -9.16
N TYR A 118 -12.33 0.94 -8.28
CA TYR A 118 -10.99 1.41 -7.95
C TYR A 118 -9.89 0.54 -8.59
N ASP A 119 -8.77 1.17 -8.91
CA ASP A 119 -7.55 0.50 -9.33
C ASP A 119 -6.66 0.12 -8.14
N LEU A 120 -6.74 0.90 -7.06
CA LEU A 120 -5.97 0.71 -5.85
C LEU A 120 -6.82 1.01 -4.62
N ILE A 121 -6.66 0.20 -3.57
CA ILE A 121 -7.21 0.43 -2.24
C ILE A 121 -6.03 0.49 -1.27
N LEU A 122 -5.89 1.59 -0.52
CA LEU A 122 -4.94 1.69 0.59
C LEU A 122 -5.69 1.46 1.90
N VAL A 123 -5.15 0.61 2.77
CA VAL A 123 -5.65 0.35 4.12
C VAL A 123 -4.64 0.83 5.13
N ASP A 124 -4.95 1.95 5.76
CA ASP A 124 -4.20 2.56 6.87
C ASP A 124 -5.16 3.28 7.83
N ASP A 125 -6.30 2.65 8.10
CA ASP A 125 -7.56 3.24 8.58
C ASP A 125 -7.70 3.36 10.09
N SER A 126 -6.77 2.85 10.89
CA SER A 126 -6.97 2.83 12.34
C SER A 126 -5.68 2.65 13.11
N GLU A 127 -5.62 3.29 14.27
CA GLU A 127 -4.56 3.09 15.26
C GLU A 127 -4.69 1.73 16.00
N THR A 128 -5.87 1.10 15.95
CA THR A 128 -6.08 -0.18 16.61
C THR A 128 -6.06 -1.34 15.64
N ALA A 129 -5.26 -2.36 15.95
CA ALA A 129 -5.17 -3.58 15.17
C ALA A 129 -6.53 -4.28 14.98
N ALA A 130 -7.42 -4.18 15.97
CA ALA A 130 -8.74 -4.82 15.92
C ALA A 130 -9.67 -4.18 14.87
N GLN A 131 -9.68 -2.85 14.78
CA GLN A 131 -10.50 -2.12 13.79
C GLN A 131 -9.95 -2.34 12.39
N ARG A 132 -8.65 -2.15 12.17
CA ARG A 132 -8.01 -2.41 10.87
C ARG A 132 -8.23 -3.86 10.41
N MET A 133 -8.22 -4.82 11.35
CA MET A 133 -8.51 -6.21 11.03
C MET A 133 -9.94 -6.40 10.48
N LYS A 134 -10.94 -5.65 10.95
CA LYS A 134 -12.31 -5.71 10.39
C LYS A 134 -12.31 -5.23 8.94
N THR A 135 -11.65 -4.11 8.66
CA THR A 135 -11.49 -3.58 7.30
C THR A 135 -10.84 -4.60 6.37
N ILE A 136 -9.73 -5.20 6.80
CA ILE A 136 -9.03 -6.23 6.01
C ILE A 136 -9.93 -7.45 5.78
N ARG A 137 -10.66 -7.93 6.79
CA ARG A 137 -11.60 -9.05 6.64
C ARG A 137 -12.73 -8.73 5.67
N THR A 138 -13.33 -7.55 5.74
CA THR A 138 -14.35 -7.12 4.80
C THR A 138 -13.83 -7.15 3.35
N LEU A 139 -12.61 -6.70 3.11
CA LEU A 139 -11.98 -6.78 1.79
C LEU A 139 -11.73 -8.23 1.34
N VAL A 140 -11.31 -9.10 2.28
CA VAL A 140 -11.12 -10.53 2.00
C VAL A 140 -12.43 -11.22 1.65
N ASP A 141 -13.51 -10.94 2.39
CA ASP A 141 -14.81 -11.56 2.19
C ASP A 141 -15.46 -11.12 0.85
N ARG A 142 -15.25 -9.84 0.49
CA ARG A 142 -15.76 -9.27 -0.76
C ARG A 142 -14.92 -9.63 -1.99
N ARG A 143 -13.68 -10.03 -1.81
CA ARG A 143 -12.75 -10.49 -2.86
C ARG A 143 -12.72 -9.59 -4.11
N PRO A 144 -12.43 -8.30 -3.98
CA PRO A 144 -12.41 -7.42 -5.14
C PRO A 144 -11.40 -7.94 -6.19
N GLN A 145 -11.83 -7.98 -7.44
CA GLN A 145 -11.04 -8.57 -8.54
C GLN A 145 -10.11 -7.55 -9.19
N ARG A 146 -10.57 -6.32 -9.32
CA ARG A 146 -9.84 -5.27 -10.02
C ARG A 146 -8.73 -4.61 -9.21
N PRO A 147 -8.95 -4.15 -7.95
CA PRO A 147 -7.96 -3.33 -7.27
C PRO A 147 -6.77 -4.13 -6.76
N LEU A 148 -5.62 -3.44 -6.71
CA LEU A 148 -4.54 -3.80 -5.81
C LEU A 148 -4.89 -3.29 -4.42
N VAL A 149 -4.75 -4.10 -3.39
CA VAL A 149 -4.98 -3.71 -2.00
C VAL A 149 -3.63 -3.57 -1.31
N VAL A 150 -3.29 -2.36 -0.90
CA VAL A 150 -2.07 -2.02 -0.15
C VAL A 150 -2.41 -1.99 1.33
N LEU A 151 -1.67 -2.73 2.13
CA LEU A 151 -1.86 -2.86 3.58
C LEU A 151 -0.64 -2.29 4.29
N HIS A 152 -0.82 -1.25 5.09
CA HIS A 152 0.22 -0.76 6.01
C HIS A 152 0.32 -1.67 7.24
N ASP A 153 1.44 -1.61 7.99
CA ASP A 153 1.73 -2.48 9.16
C ASP A 153 1.65 -3.99 8.85
N PHE A 154 2.12 -4.39 7.67
CA PHE A 154 1.98 -5.77 7.19
C PHE A 154 2.82 -6.79 7.98
N GLU A 155 3.72 -6.35 8.85
CA GLU A 155 4.44 -7.20 9.82
C GLU A 155 3.51 -7.75 10.91
N VAL A 156 2.33 -7.15 11.15
CA VAL A 156 1.31 -7.66 12.08
C VAL A 156 0.87 -9.06 11.62
N PRO A 157 1.12 -10.12 12.42
CA PRO A 157 0.94 -11.49 11.95
C PRO A 157 -0.50 -11.81 11.52
N GLU A 158 -1.47 -11.17 12.18
CA GLU A 158 -2.90 -11.34 11.91
C GLU A 158 -3.27 -10.79 10.54
N TYR A 159 -2.73 -9.63 10.13
CA TYR A 159 -2.95 -9.05 8.80
C TYR A 159 -2.37 -9.96 7.72
N ALA A 160 -1.12 -10.36 7.88
CA ALA A 160 -0.45 -11.26 6.96
C ALA A 160 -1.15 -12.64 6.87
N LYS A 161 -1.79 -13.11 7.97
CA LYS A 161 -2.55 -14.36 7.99
C LYS A 161 -3.84 -14.24 7.17
N VAL A 162 -4.62 -13.18 7.38
CA VAL A 162 -5.89 -12.96 6.67
C VAL A 162 -5.64 -12.66 5.19
N ALA A 163 -4.59 -11.91 4.88
CA ALA A 163 -4.16 -11.61 3.52
C ALA A 163 -3.81 -12.87 2.68
N LYS A 164 -3.61 -14.04 3.29
CA LYS A 164 -3.43 -15.32 2.58
C LYS A 164 -4.66 -15.76 1.79
N SER A 165 -5.82 -15.19 2.07
CA SER A 165 -7.05 -15.47 1.33
C SER A 165 -7.08 -14.83 -0.07
N PHE A 166 -6.21 -13.85 -0.34
CA PHE A 166 -5.97 -13.38 -1.69
C PHE A 166 -5.06 -14.36 -2.45
N GLN A 167 -5.23 -14.46 -3.76
CA GLN A 167 -4.45 -15.38 -4.60
C GLN A 167 -2.97 -15.00 -4.63
N HIS A 168 -2.69 -13.71 -4.65
CA HIS A 168 -1.33 -13.18 -4.72
C HIS A 168 -1.07 -12.19 -3.61
N ARG A 169 0.18 -12.15 -3.17
CA ARG A 169 0.68 -11.19 -2.19
C ARG A 169 2.14 -10.87 -2.41
N TYR A 170 2.48 -9.65 -2.10
CA TYR A 170 3.83 -9.12 -2.09
C TYR A 170 4.08 -8.43 -0.75
N ALA A 171 5.24 -8.60 -0.15
CA ALA A 171 5.62 -7.92 1.07
C ALA A 171 6.88 -7.08 0.83
N PHE A 172 6.73 -5.79 0.97
CA PHE A 172 7.83 -4.83 0.92
C PHE A 172 8.42 -4.68 2.32
N ARG A 173 9.56 -5.35 2.53
CA ARG A 173 10.20 -5.52 3.83
C ARG A 173 11.50 -4.73 3.95
N VAL A 174 11.56 -3.57 3.35
CA VAL A 174 12.71 -2.67 3.51
C VAL A 174 12.64 -1.98 4.85
N PHE A 175 11.43 -1.60 5.25
CA PHE A 175 11.16 -0.85 6.47
C PHE A 175 10.36 -1.66 7.48
N ASN A 176 10.38 -1.17 8.71
CA ASN A 176 9.43 -1.46 9.76
C ASN A 176 8.79 -0.11 10.18
N PRO A 177 7.48 0.10 9.99
CA PRO A 177 6.45 -0.86 9.51
C PRO A 177 6.63 -1.37 8.08
N GLU A 178 6.23 -2.65 7.85
CA GLU A 178 6.22 -3.26 6.52
C GLU A 178 4.99 -2.83 5.71
N THR A 179 5.08 -2.88 4.39
CA THR A 179 3.93 -2.68 3.50
C THR A 179 3.62 -3.94 2.73
N GLY A 180 2.40 -4.41 2.81
CA GLY A 180 1.90 -5.54 2.02
C GLY A 180 1.11 -5.08 0.81
N VAL A 181 1.13 -5.86 -0.28
CA VAL A 181 0.20 -5.71 -1.39
C VAL A 181 -0.42 -7.05 -1.70
N VAL A 182 -1.74 -7.08 -1.81
CA VAL A 182 -2.49 -8.29 -2.12
C VAL A 182 -3.44 -8.06 -3.30
N TRP A 183 -3.70 -9.10 -4.09
CA TRP A 183 -4.59 -9.00 -5.25
C TRP A 183 -5.11 -10.37 -5.70
N GLN A 184 -6.11 -10.35 -6.56
CA GLN A 184 -6.58 -11.52 -7.28
C GLN A 184 -5.76 -11.73 -8.57
N ASP A 185 -5.97 -12.82 -9.29
CA ASP A 185 -5.16 -13.15 -10.47
C ASP A 185 -5.41 -12.17 -11.62
N GLN A 186 -4.57 -11.15 -11.69
CA GLN A 186 -4.51 -10.16 -12.75
C GLN A 186 -3.14 -10.24 -13.42
N PRO A 187 -3.03 -10.72 -14.67
CA PRO A 187 -1.73 -10.87 -15.36
C PRO A 187 -0.91 -9.58 -15.40
N ARG A 188 -1.57 -8.41 -15.52
CA ARG A 188 -0.91 -7.09 -15.50
C ARG A 188 -0.13 -6.86 -14.21
N ASN A 189 -0.62 -7.33 -13.07
CA ASN A 189 -0.04 -7.08 -11.76
C ASN A 189 1.29 -7.82 -11.58
N ARG A 190 1.46 -8.99 -12.19
CA ARG A 190 2.74 -9.73 -12.18
C ARG A 190 3.88 -8.91 -12.82
N ARG A 191 3.57 -8.18 -13.90
CA ARG A 191 4.55 -7.31 -14.57
C ARG A 191 4.96 -6.14 -13.67
N VAL A 192 3.99 -5.51 -13.00
CA VAL A 192 4.22 -4.41 -12.05
C VAL A 192 5.21 -4.84 -10.96
N PHE A 193 4.94 -5.98 -10.28
CA PHE A 193 5.82 -6.45 -9.20
C PHE A 193 7.19 -6.90 -9.68
N LYS A 194 7.32 -7.40 -10.91
CA LYS A 194 8.64 -7.68 -11.51
C LYS A 194 9.46 -6.40 -11.71
N GLN A 195 8.82 -5.29 -12.08
CA GLN A 195 9.49 -4.00 -12.21
C GLN A 195 9.91 -3.46 -10.84
N ILE A 196 9.03 -3.51 -9.85
CA ILE A 196 9.32 -3.14 -8.46
C ILE A 196 10.53 -3.93 -7.93
N ASP A 197 10.54 -5.26 -8.09
CA ASP A 197 11.65 -6.11 -7.68
C ASP A 197 12.98 -5.77 -8.38
N THR A 198 12.91 -5.34 -9.63
CA THR A 198 14.11 -4.91 -10.37
C THR A 198 14.72 -3.67 -9.73
N VAL A 199 13.89 -2.69 -9.36
CA VAL A 199 14.34 -1.47 -8.65
C VAL A 199 14.92 -1.84 -7.30
N LEU A 200 14.21 -2.67 -6.52
CA LEU A 200 14.68 -3.14 -5.22
C LEU A 200 16.07 -3.78 -5.32
N LYS A 201 16.26 -4.74 -6.21
CA LYS A 201 17.55 -5.44 -6.38
C LYS A 201 18.67 -4.50 -6.77
N LYS A 202 18.39 -3.50 -7.63
CA LYS A 202 19.37 -2.51 -8.08
C LYS A 202 19.83 -1.59 -6.95
N HIS A 203 18.95 -1.25 -6.03
CA HIS A 203 19.17 -0.22 -5.01
C HIS A 203 19.42 -0.76 -3.60
N ALA A 204 19.03 -1.99 -3.29
CA ALA A 204 19.09 -2.58 -1.94
C ALA A 204 20.48 -2.50 -1.25
N ARG A 205 21.57 -2.47 -2.04
CA ARG A 205 22.94 -2.37 -1.49
C ARG A 205 23.49 -0.94 -1.47
N LYS A 206 22.75 0.02 -2.03
CA LYS A 206 23.23 1.39 -2.25
C LYS A 206 22.51 2.43 -1.43
N LEU A 207 21.25 2.14 -1.08
CA LEU A 207 20.44 3.08 -0.32
C LEU A 207 20.47 2.76 1.17
N PRO A 208 20.40 3.78 2.03
CA PRO A 208 20.20 3.59 3.45
C PRO A 208 18.91 2.79 3.70
N PRO A 209 18.92 1.74 4.53
CA PRO A 209 17.76 0.89 4.75
C PRO A 209 16.66 1.57 5.57
N ASP A 210 16.94 2.71 6.18
CA ASP A 210 16.04 3.50 7.02
C ASP A 210 15.51 4.77 6.33
N ASP A 211 16.09 5.19 5.20
CA ASP A 211 15.73 6.43 4.52
C ASP A 211 14.60 6.24 3.50
N VAL A 212 13.36 6.48 3.95
CA VAL A 212 12.16 6.40 3.09
C VAL A 212 12.26 7.32 1.87
N SER A 213 12.78 8.53 2.04
CA SER A 213 12.87 9.52 0.96
C SER A 213 13.82 9.08 -0.14
N ALA A 214 14.96 8.49 0.21
CA ALA A 214 15.91 7.94 -0.77
C ALA A 214 15.26 6.82 -1.60
N TRP A 215 14.46 5.96 -0.98
CA TRP A 215 13.74 4.91 -1.68
C TRP A 215 12.63 5.44 -2.58
N VAL A 216 11.86 6.44 -2.13
CA VAL A 216 10.88 7.14 -2.97
C VAL A 216 11.54 7.72 -4.20
N GLN A 217 12.68 8.41 -4.05
CA GLN A 217 13.43 8.98 -5.17
C GLN A 217 13.96 7.91 -6.13
N ALA A 218 14.44 6.79 -5.61
CA ALA A 218 14.92 5.68 -6.43
C ALA A 218 13.80 5.08 -7.29
N PHE A 219 12.60 4.86 -6.74
CA PHE A 219 11.45 4.39 -7.51
C PHE A 219 10.99 5.43 -8.54
N THR A 220 10.96 6.70 -8.16
CA THR A 220 10.60 7.80 -9.07
C THR A 220 11.53 7.88 -10.27
N SER A 221 12.84 7.70 -10.06
CA SER A 221 13.85 7.85 -11.10
C SER A 221 14.03 6.60 -11.97
N ALA A 222 13.83 5.41 -11.39
CA ALA A 222 14.11 4.14 -12.08
C ALA A 222 12.94 3.63 -12.93
N LEU A 223 11.72 4.06 -12.63
CA LEU A 223 10.52 3.65 -13.34
C LEU A 223 10.05 4.81 -14.22
N PRO A 224 10.02 4.66 -15.55
CA PRO A 224 9.51 5.69 -16.44
C PRO A 224 8.02 5.94 -16.14
N SER A 225 7.59 7.21 -16.18
CA SER A 225 6.18 7.52 -16.28
C SER A 225 5.64 6.87 -17.55
N GLN A 226 4.61 6.07 -17.44
CA GLN A 226 3.87 5.61 -18.62
C GLN A 226 3.13 6.84 -19.16
N SER A 227 3.70 7.43 -20.23
CA SER A 227 3.04 8.45 -21.04
C SER A 227 2.07 7.80 -22.01
#